data_0ee0fa3957c3680038dd1c26d53e63a1
#
_entry.id   0ee0fa3957c3680038dd1c26d53e63a1
#
_cell.length_a   1.000
_cell.length_b   1.000
_cell.length_c   1.000
_cell.angle_alpha   90.00
_cell.angle_beta   90.00
_cell.angle_gamma   90.00
#
_symmetry.space_group_name_H-M   'P 1'
#
loop_
_entity.id
_entity.type
_entity.pdbx_description
1 polymer ?
#
loop_
_entity_poly.entity_id
_entity_poly.type
_entity_poly.pdbx_seq_one_letter_code
_entity_poly.pdbx_strand_id
1 'polypeptide(L)'
;MDDIDKDDLFCDYYEKWIKIYKEGAIRKVTLDKYKMTLRWLRKLIPDLKIKDLTRISYQELLNNYALEHERQTTMDFHHQLKGSILDAVDEGLLDRDPTRKAIIKGKTPSVKKVKFINQFELHTLLDT
;
A
#
# COMPACT_ATOMS: atom_id res chain seq x y z
N MET A 1 -16.10 11.40 -10.60
CA MET A 1 -15.03 12.23 -10.04
C MET A 1 -14.64 13.32 -11.00
N ASP A 2 -15.60 14.14 -11.24
CA ASP A 2 -15.55 15.09 -12.33
C ASP A 2 -14.45 16.14 -12.22
N ASP A 3 -14.04 16.46 -11.03
CA ASP A 3 -13.05 17.51 -10.81
C ASP A 3 -11.62 17.01 -10.74
N ILE A 4 -11.40 15.72 -10.92
CA ILE A 4 -10.08 15.14 -10.82
C ILE A 4 -9.49 14.90 -12.20
N ASP A 5 -8.25 15.33 -12.41
CA ASP A 5 -7.54 14.99 -13.64
C ASP A 5 -6.14 14.45 -13.30
N LYS A 6 -5.41 14.05 -14.33
CA LYS A 6 -4.10 13.39 -14.14
C LYS A 6 -3.03 14.29 -13.55
N ASP A 7 -3.24 15.59 -13.55
CA ASP A 7 -2.29 16.54 -12.97
C ASP A 7 -2.55 16.78 -11.49
N ASP A 8 -3.65 16.24 -10.94
CA ASP A 8 -3.94 16.36 -9.52
C ASP A 8 -3.07 15.39 -8.71
N LEU A 9 -2.93 15.69 -7.42
CA LEU A 9 -2.16 14.83 -6.55
C LEU A 9 -2.88 13.51 -6.30
N PHE A 10 -2.13 12.42 -6.29
CA PHE A 10 -2.71 11.12 -6.03
C PHE A 10 -3.36 11.06 -4.64
N CYS A 11 -2.76 11.72 -3.65
CA CYS A 11 -3.35 11.77 -2.30
C CYS A 11 -4.73 12.40 -2.31
N ASP A 12 -4.91 13.48 -3.07
CA ASP A 12 -6.20 14.16 -3.16
C ASP A 12 -7.23 13.28 -3.86
N TYR A 13 -6.81 12.58 -4.90
CA TYR A 13 -7.66 11.63 -5.60
C TYR A 13 -8.12 10.52 -4.65
N TYR A 14 -7.17 9.95 -3.90
CA TYR A 14 -7.47 8.85 -2.99
C TYR A 14 -8.45 9.29 -1.90
N GLU A 15 -8.26 10.47 -1.36
CA GLU A 15 -9.17 11.01 -0.34
C GLU A 15 -10.59 11.15 -0.91
N LYS A 16 -10.71 11.71 -2.10
CA LYS A 16 -12.01 11.88 -2.76
C LYS A 16 -12.65 10.52 -3.06
N TRP A 17 -11.83 9.56 -3.51
CA TRP A 17 -12.29 8.21 -3.80
C TRP A 17 -12.88 7.53 -2.56
N ILE A 18 -12.21 7.66 -1.40
CA ILE A 18 -12.73 7.13 -0.16
C ILE A 18 -14.09 7.74 0.17
N LYS A 19 -14.20 9.05 0.06
CA LYS A 19 -15.45 9.75 0.39
C LYS A 19 -16.59 9.33 -0.51
N ILE A 20 -16.33 9.16 -1.78
CA ILE A 20 -17.38 8.85 -2.74
C ILE A 20 -17.79 7.39 -2.70
N TYR A 21 -16.84 6.49 -2.64
CA TYR A 21 -17.11 5.06 -2.80
C TYR A 21 -17.12 4.24 -1.52
N LYS A 22 -16.45 4.69 -0.47
CA LYS A 22 -16.31 3.90 0.75
C LYS A 22 -17.10 4.44 1.93
N GLU A 23 -17.11 5.75 2.11
CA GLU A 23 -17.81 6.34 3.24
C GLU A 23 -19.30 6.07 3.12
N GLY A 24 -19.87 5.49 4.18
CA GLY A 24 -21.28 5.08 4.16
C GLY A 24 -21.55 3.72 3.56
N ALA A 25 -20.58 3.11 2.89
CA ALA A 25 -20.77 1.81 2.24
C ALA A 25 -20.09 0.67 2.99
N ILE A 26 -19.17 1.00 3.90
CA ILE A 26 -18.40 0.00 4.63
C ILE A 26 -18.41 0.34 6.12
N ARG A 27 -17.99 -0.63 6.94
CA ARG A 27 -17.95 -0.42 8.39
C ARG A 27 -16.92 0.64 8.75
N LYS A 28 -17.17 1.31 9.89
CA LYS A 28 -16.27 2.35 10.37
C LYS A 28 -14.83 1.83 10.55
N VAL A 29 -14.68 0.61 11.07
CA VAL A 29 -13.36 0.03 11.30
C VAL A 29 -12.58 -0.16 10.00
N THR A 30 -13.28 -0.53 8.93
CA THR A 30 -12.66 -0.68 7.63
C THR A 30 -12.35 0.67 7.01
N LEU A 31 -13.27 1.62 7.17
CA LEU A 31 -13.05 2.99 6.70
C LEU A 31 -11.83 3.61 7.37
N ASP A 32 -11.63 3.36 8.65
CA ASP A 32 -10.48 3.88 9.39
C ASP A 32 -9.16 3.34 8.80
N LYS A 33 -9.17 2.11 8.30
CA LYS A 33 -7.99 1.55 7.63
C LYS A 33 -7.66 2.29 6.35
N TYR A 34 -8.69 2.62 5.56
CA TYR A 34 -8.48 3.42 4.34
C TYR A 34 -7.95 4.81 4.70
N LYS A 35 -8.45 5.40 5.77
CA LYS A 35 -7.96 6.72 6.21
C LYS A 35 -6.52 6.65 6.70
N MET A 36 -6.14 5.54 7.34
CA MET A 36 -4.75 5.35 7.75
C MET A 36 -3.84 5.24 6.53
N THR A 37 -4.29 4.52 5.50
CA THR A 37 -3.56 4.42 4.26
C THR A 37 -3.36 5.80 3.63
N LEU A 38 -4.39 6.65 3.66
CA LEU A 38 -4.28 8.01 3.16
C LEU A 38 -3.22 8.80 3.92
N ARG A 39 -3.15 8.66 5.24
CA ARG A 39 -2.12 9.34 6.02
C ARG A 39 -0.71 8.93 5.60
N TRP A 40 -0.51 7.64 5.35
CA TRP A 40 0.77 7.15 4.88
C TRP A 40 1.11 7.67 3.49
N LEU A 41 0.11 7.76 2.60
CA LEU A 41 0.32 8.36 1.28
C LEU A 41 0.80 9.80 1.41
N ARG A 42 0.16 10.58 2.27
CA ARG A 42 0.54 11.97 2.47
C ARG A 42 1.94 12.11 3.07
N LYS A 43 2.38 11.10 3.81
CA LYS A 43 3.70 11.09 4.39
C LYS A 43 4.76 10.67 3.37
N LEU A 44 4.47 9.67 2.56
CA LEU A 44 5.45 9.07 1.66
C LEU A 44 5.49 9.71 0.26
N ILE A 45 4.34 10.09 -0.25
CA ILE A 45 4.24 10.67 -1.60
C ILE A 45 3.32 11.89 -1.63
N PRO A 46 3.59 12.91 -0.79
CA PRO A 46 2.68 14.05 -0.69
C PRO A 46 2.51 14.85 -1.97
N ASP A 47 3.52 14.83 -2.84
CA ASP A 47 3.54 15.65 -4.06
C ASP A 47 3.42 14.85 -5.35
N LEU A 48 3.18 13.56 -5.27
CA LEU A 48 3.09 12.72 -6.46
C LEU A 48 1.78 12.96 -7.18
N LYS A 49 1.86 13.31 -8.46
CA LYS A 49 0.65 13.48 -9.28
C LYS A 49 0.20 12.14 -9.81
N ILE A 50 -1.09 12.05 -10.14
CA ILE A 50 -1.65 10.79 -10.66
C ILE A 50 -0.87 10.33 -11.88
N LYS A 51 -0.58 11.25 -12.81
CA LYS A 51 0.13 10.90 -14.04
C LYS A 51 1.53 10.36 -13.81
N ASP A 52 2.12 10.66 -12.66
CA ASP A 52 3.47 10.21 -12.32
C ASP A 52 3.48 8.88 -11.58
N LEU A 53 2.32 8.30 -11.35
CA LEU A 53 2.21 7.00 -10.70
C LEU A 53 2.48 5.90 -11.72
N THR A 54 3.73 5.45 -11.77
CA THR A 54 4.18 4.40 -12.67
C THR A 54 4.43 3.12 -11.87
N ARG A 55 4.75 2.02 -12.57
CA ARG A 55 5.09 0.78 -11.89
C ARG A 55 6.28 0.96 -10.96
N ILE A 56 7.25 1.75 -11.38
CA ILE A 56 8.44 1.99 -10.58
C ILE A 56 8.10 2.84 -9.36
N SER A 57 7.38 3.95 -9.55
CA SER A 57 7.04 4.81 -8.41
C SER A 57 6.12 4.11 -7.44
N TYR A 58 5.22 3.27 -7.94
CA TYR A 58 4.34 2.51 -7.07
C TYR A 58 5.14 1.46 -6.27
N GLN A 59 6.08 0.77 -6.93
CA GLN A 59 6.94 -0.19 -6.24
C GLN A 59 7.80 0.50 -5.17
N GLU A 60 8.30 1.69 -5.47
CA GLU A 60 9.06 2.47 -4.49
C GLU A 60 8.21 2.84 -3.29
N LEU A 61 6.96 3.21 -3.53
CA LEU A 61 6.01 3.50 -2.46
C LEU A 61 5.84 2.28 -1.56
N LEU A 62 5.60 1.11 -2.14
CA LEU A 62 5.45 -0.12 -1.37
C LEU A 62 6.72 -0.46 -0.59
N ASN A 63 7.88 -0.28 -1.21
CA ASN A 63 9.15 -0.57 -0.56
C ASN A 63 9.38 0.35 0.64
N ASN A 64 9.06 1.63 0.49
CA ASN A 64 9.22 2.59 1.58
C ASN A 64 8.26 2.30 2.73
N TYR A 65 7.03 1.92 2.41
CA TYR A 65 6.07 1.52 3.43
C TYR A 65 6.57 0.27 4.15
N ALA A 66 7.14 -0.67 3.41
CA ALA A 66 7.61 -1.95 3.94
C ALA A 66 8.80 -1.82 4.90
N LEU A 67 9.52 -0.69 4.85
CA LEU A 67 10.62 -0.48 5.78
C LEU A 67 10.16 -0.47 7.24
N GLU A 68 8.93 -0.05 7.48
CA GLU A 68 8.38 0.06 8.83
C GLU A 68 7.21 -0.89 9.10
N HIS A 69 6.89 -1.77 8.15
CA HIS A 69 5.73 -2.65 8.29
C HIS A 69 6.06 -4.06 7.81
N GLU A 70 5.40 -5.03 8.42
CA GLU A 70 5.58 -6.42 8.01
C GLU A 70 4.87 -6.68 6.68
N ARG A 71 5.22 -7.81 6.07
CA ARG A 71 4.72 -8.15 4.74
C ARG A 71 3.20 -8.17 4.66
N GLN A 72 2.53 -8.73 5.66
CA GLN A 72 1.07 -8.80 5.66
C GLN A 72 0.45 -7.40 5.70
N THR A 73 1.01 -6.50 6.50
CA THR A 73 0.53 -5.13 6.59
C THR A 73 0.75 -4.40 5.26
N THR A 74 1.89 -4.64 4.62
CA THR A 74 2.19 -4.06 3.32
C THR A 74 1.22 -4.60 2.25
N MET A 75 0.86 -5.88 2.33
CA MET A 75 -0.10 -6.48 1.43
C MET A 75 -1.48 -5.80 1.57
N ASP A 76 -1.91 -5.54 2.81
CA ASP A 76 -3.17 -4.86 3.07
C ASP A 76 -3.16 -3.45 2.49
N PHE A 77 -2.04 -2.74 2.67
CA PHE A 77 -1.84 -1.40 2.11
C PHE A 77 -1.97 -1.44 0.57
N HIS A 78 -1.30 -2.41 -0.05
CA HIS A 78 -1.37 -2.62 -1.50
C HIS A 78 -2.82 -2.86 -1.96
N HIS A 79 -3.55 -3.73 -1.28
CA HIS A 79 -4.93 -4.05 -1.68
C HIS A 79 -5.84 -2.84 -1.56
N GLN A 80 -5.67 -2.03 -0.52
CA GLN A 80 -6.48 -0.84 -0.34
C GLN A 80 -6.20 0.20 -1.42
N LEU A 81 -4.94 0.33 -1.84
CA LEU A 81 -4.58 1.25 -2.91
C LEU A 81 -5.04 0.75 -4.27
N LYS A 82 -4.94 -0.56 -4.49
CA LYS A 82 -5.22 -1.13 -5.80
C LYS A 82 -6.61 -0.81 -6.29
N GLY A 83 -7.62 -0.87 -5.40
CA GLY A 83 -8.99 -0.55 -5.79
C GLY A 83 -9.11 0.84 -6.39
N SER A 84 -8.52 1.83 -5.74
CA SER A 84 -8.58 3.22 -6.22
C SER A 84 -7.79 3.41 -7.50
N ILE A 85 -6.68 2.70 -7.63
CA ILE A 85 -5.80 2.81 -8.80
C ILE A 85 -6.48 2.20 -10.03
N LEU A 86 -7.14 1.05 -9.86
CA LEU A 86 -7.87 0.44 -10.97
C LEU A 86 -9.02 1.32 -11.43
N ASP A 87 -9.69 1.99 -10.51
CA ASP A 87 -10.73 2.96 -10.87
C ASP A 87 -10.13 4.14 -11.63
N ALA A 88 -8.93 4.58 -11.25
CA ALA A 88 -8.24 5.65 -11.98
C ALA A 88 -7.93 5.24 -13.42
N VAL A 89 -7.54 3.99 -13.61
CA VAL A 89 -7.32 3.46 -14.97
C VAL A 89 -8.62 3.49 -15.76
N ASP A 90 -9.70 3.02 -15.15
CA ASP A 90 -11.02 3.01 -15.80
C ASP A 90 -11.53 4.39 -16.15
N GLU A 91 -11.18 5.39 -15.33
CA GLU A 91 -11.59 6.77 -15.56
C GLU A 91 -10.69 7.50 -16.57
N GLY A 92 -9.67 6.85 -17.06
CA GLY A 92 -8.74 7.46 -18.02
C GLY A 92 -7.68 8.35 -17.39
N LEU A 93 -7.56 8.33 -16.07
CA LEU A 93 -6.53 9.12 -15.36
C LEU A 93 -5.16 8.48 -15.48
N LEU A 94 -5.13 7.18 -15.67
CA LEU A 94 -3.90 6.41 -15.86
C LEU A 94 -4.05 5.55 -17.10
N ASP A 95 -2.99 5.44 -17.88
CA ASP A 95 -3.00 4.61 -19.11
C ASP A 95 -2.86 3.13 -18.81
N ARG A 96 -2.16 2.81 -17.73
CA ARG A 96 -1.86 1.42 -17.38
C ARG A 96 -1.97 1.25 -15.88
N ASP A 97 -2.16 0.00 -15.46
CA ASP A 97 -2.24 -0.35 -14.05
C ASP A 97 -0.83 -0.42 -13.45
N PRO A 98 -0.43 0.56 -12.62
CA PRO A 98 0.90 0.54 -12.00
C PRO A 98 1.05 -0.51 -10.91
N THR A 99 -0.05 -1.13 -10.48
CA THR A 99 0.00 -2.18 -9.46
C THR A 99 0.29 -3.56 -10.02
N ARG A 100 0.32 -3.69 -11.36
CA ARG A 100 0.58 -4.98 -12.00
C ARG A 100 1.94 -5.52 -11.59
N LYS A 101 1.97 -6.77 -11.19
CA LYS A 101 3.21 -7.46 -10.82
C LYS A 101 3.97 -6.78 -9.69
N ALA A 102 3.25 -6.07 -8.82
CA ALA A 102 3.90 -5.46 -7.66
C ALA A 102 4.46 -6.54 -6.74
N ILE A 103 5.64 -6.29 -6.19
CA ILE A 103 6.28 -7.20 -5.26
C ILE A 103 6.07 -6.70 -3.85
N ILE A 104 5.53 -7.54 -2.99
CA ILE A 104 5.21 -7.16 -1.62
C ILE A 104 6.36 -7.56 -0.70
N LYS A 105 6.97 -6.57 -0.10
CA LYS A 105 8.06 -6.76 0.87
C LYS A 105 7.56 -6.44 2.27
N GLY A 106 8.41 -6.60 3.24
CA GLY A 106 8.10 -6.25 4.61
C GLY A 106 9.36 -6.33 5.45
N LYS A 107 9.34 -5.66 6.60
CA LYS A 107 10.49 -5.72 7.49
C LYS A 107 10.58 -7.11 8.10
N THR A 108 11.80 -7.53 8.41
CA THR A 108 12.01 -8.82 9.05
C THR A 108 11.51 -8.76 10.48
N PRO A 109 10.66 -9.69 10.89
CA PRO A 109 10.18 -9.74 12.27
C PRO A 109 11.35 -9.91 13.23
N SER A 110 11.39 -9.11 14.26
CA SER A 110 12.47 -9.18 15.22
C SER A 110 12.47 -10.47 16.01
N VAL A 111 11.35 -11.13 16.10
CA VAL A 111 11.22 -12.31 16.85
C VAL A 111 11.82 -13.51 16.26
N LYS A 112 12.19 -13.48 15.09
CA LYS A 112 12.65 -14.63 14.44
C LYS A 112 13.92 -15.06 14.82
N LYS A 113 14.30 -14.69 15.53
CA LYS A 113 15.44 -15.11 15.87
C LYS A 113 15.54 -16.22 16.64
N VAL A 114 15.02 -16.63 16.63
CA VAL A 114 14.80 -17.56 17.06
C VAL A 114 14.62 -18.52 17.06
N LYS A 115 14.71 -18.89 17.11
CA LYS A 115 14.27 -19.94 17.18
C LYS A 115 14.45 -20.80 16.82
N PHE A 116 14.73 -20.88 16.74
CA PHE A 116 14.51 -21.69 16.87
C PHE A 116 14.68 -22.33 16.92
N ILE A 117 15.02 -22.78 16.86
CA ILE A 117 14.92 -23.58 17.16
C ILE A 117 14.96 -24.23 17.19
N ASN A 118 15.15 -24.73 17.26
CA ASN A 118 14.87 -25.48 17.59
C ASN A 118 15.03 -26.04 17.55
N GLN A 119 15.38 -26.36 17.50
CA GLN A 119 15.24 -26.95 17.60
C GLN A 119 15.66 -27.18 17.30
N PHE A 120 16.24 -27.31 17.46
CA PHE A 120 16.34 -27.55 17.25
C PHE A 120 16.99 -27.38 17.18
N GLU A 121 17.39 -27.73 16.98
CA GLU A 121 17.55 -27.70 16.96
C GLU A 121 18.08 -27.46 16.94
N LEU A 122 18.68 -27.82 16.92
CA LEU A 122 18.79 -27.83 17.02
C LEU A 122 19.46 -27.57 16.98
N HIS A 123 20.04 -27.69 17.00
CA HIS A 123 20.26 -27.61 17.06
C HIS A 123 20.77 -27.18 16.79
N THR A 124 21.20 -27.60 16.73
CA THR A 124 21.31 -27.43 16.72
C THR A 124 21.52 -26.85 16.41
N LEU A 125 21.87 -26.88 16.37
CA LEU A 125 21.55 -26.44 16.28
C LEU A 125 21.77 -25.75 16.19
N LEU A 126 22.19 -25.78 16.25
CA LEU A 126 21.90 -25.21 16.33
C LEU A 126 22.21 -24.55 16.36
N ASP A 127 22.64 -24.65 16.51
CA ASP A 127 22.52 -24.11 16.69
C ASP A 127 22.68 -23.64 16.53
N THR A 128 23.03 -23.89 16.37
CA THR A 128 22.71 -23.65 16.42
C THR A 128 22.63 -23.46 16.15
#